data_7131f3d68695ae2a5b3d1cb2a6b0fffc
#
_entry.id   7131f3d68695ae2a5b3d1cb2a6b0fffc
#
_cell.length_a   1.000
_cell.length_b   1.000
_cell.length_c   1.000
_cell.angle_alpha   90.00
_cell.angle_beta   90.00
_cell.angle_gamma   90.00
#
_symmetry.space_group_name_H-M   'P 1'
#
loop_
_entity.id
_entity.type
_entity.pdbx_description
1 polymer ?
#
loop_
_entity_poly.entity_id
_entity_poly.type
_entity_poly.pdbx_seq_one_letter_code
_entity_poly.pdbx_strand_id
1 'polypeptide(L)'
;MMKKENFWLRMIYILSGVVSLAVAFLILGPRPEGIEGAVDVSSLPLVNALLNLTTTILLIIGYLLIKLKKRERHRSVMLTAFFSSALFLVSYVIYHWFKSGPKAYTGEWISVYYPILVTHIILAMIILPLAMITLYRGWVFQIQQHKKIARITFPIWLYVSVTGIIIYLMLYT
;
A
#
# COMPACT_ATOMS: atom_id res chain seq x y z
N MET A 1 -0.09 9.45 29.88
CA MET A 1 0.49 9.20 28.53
C MET A 1 0.08 7.84 27.95
N MET A 2 0.20 6.73 28.70
CA MET A 2 -0.13 5.37 28.22
C MET A 2 -1.58 5.18 27.72
N LYS A 3 -2.60 5.77 28.36
CA LYS A 3 -4.00 5.65 27.91
C LYS A 3 -4.25 6.26 26.53
N LYS A 4 -3.64 7.42 26.21
CA LYS A 4 -3.74 8.07 24.89
C LYS A 4 -3.02 7.25 23.79
N GLU A 5 -1.88 6.67 24.11
CA GLU A 5 -1.11 5.82 23.18
C GLU A 5 -1.91 4.57 22.82
N ASN A 6 -2.46 3.86 23.82
CA ASN A 6 -3.29 2.68 23.61
C ASN A 6 -4.54 2.99 22.79
N PHE A 7 -5.13 4.18 22.98
CA PHE A 7 -6.27 4.63 22.17
C PHE A 7 -5.88 4.75 20.69
N TRP A 8 -4.80 5.48 20.36
CA TRP A 8 -4.37 5.66 18.97
C TRP A 8 -3.95 4.36 18.32
N LEU A 9 -3.25 3.47 19.02
CA LEU A 9 -2.89 2.16 18.49
C LEU A 9 -4.13 1.30 18.21
N ARG A 10 -5.12 1.29 19.10
CA ARG A 10 -6.40 0.61 18.85
C ARG A 10 -7.12 1.16 17.63
N MET A 11 -7.18 2.48 17.47
CA MET A 11 -7.79 3.12 16.30
C MET A 11 -7.07 2.73 15.00
N ILE A 12 -5.74 2.68 15.02
CA ILE A 12 -4.94 2.24 13.86
C ILE A 12 -5.27 0.78 13.51
N TYR A 13 -5.31 -0.12 14.49
CA TYR A 13 -5.66 -1.53 14.23
C TYR A 13 -7.08 -1.70 13.72
N ILE A 14 -8.06 -0.99 14.32
CA ILE A 14 -9.46 -1.03 13.88
C ILE A 14 -9.56 -0.52 12.44
N LEU A 15 -8.99 0.65 12.15
CA LEU A 15 -9.02 1.24 10.81
C LEU A 15 -8.35 0.32 9.78
N SER A 16 -7.17 -0.22 10.12
CA SER A 16 -6.47 -1.16 9.23
C SER A 16 -7.29 -2.43 9.00
N GLY A 17 -7.92 -2.98 10.03
CA GLY A 17 -8.79 -4.15 9.92
C GLY A 17 -10.01 -3.87 9.04
N VAL A 18 -10.69 -2.74 9.24
CA VAL A 18 -11.85 -2.32 8.42
C VAL A 18 -11.44 -2.16 6.96
N VAL A 19 -10.33 -1.48 6.68
CA VAL A 19 -9.84 -1.29 5.30
C VAL A 19 -9.46 -2.63 4.66
N SER A 20 -8.76 -3.50 5.38
CA SER A 20 -8.38 -4.83 4.87
C SER A 20 -9.61 -5.69 4.57
N LEU A 21 -10.61 -5.68 5.44
CA LEU A 21 -11.88 -6.39 5.23
C LEU A 21 -12.68 -5.79 4.05
N ALA A 22 -12.71 -4.47 3.92
CA ALA A 22 -13.36 -3.80 2.79
C ALA A 22 -12.70 -4.17 1.46
N VAL A 23 -11.36 -4.22 1.41
CA VAL A 23 -10.61 -4.65 0.22
C VAL A 23 -10.85 -6.14 -0.07
N ALA A 24 -10.84 -7.00 0.95
CA ALA A 24 -11.15 -8.42 0.78
C ALA A 24 -12.58 -8.63 0.25
N PHE A 25 -13.56 -7.92 0.81
CA PHE A 25 -14.95 -7.94 0.32
C PHE A 25 -15.03 -7.43 -1.13
N LEU A 26 -14.31 -6.40 -1.49
CA LEU A 26 -14.27 -5.86 -2.84
C LEU A 26 -13.76 -6.88 -3.88
N ILE A 27 -12.81 -7.73 -3.47
CA ILE A 27 -12.21 -8.74 -4.36
C ILE A 27 -13.07 -10.01 -4.42
N LEU A 28 -13.60 -10.46 -3.29
CA LEU A 28 -14.24 -11.77 -3.12
C LEU A 28 -15.77 -11.71 -3.03
N GLY A 29 -16.33 -10.53 -2.68
CA GLY A 29 -17.76 -10.36 -2.46
C GLY A 29 -18.58 -10.25 -3.74
N PRO A 30 -19.90 -10.45 -3.63
CA PRO A 30 -20.82 -10.23 -4.72
C PRO A 30 -20.86 -8.75 -5.10
N ARG A 31 -21.01 -8.48 -6.39
CA ARG A 31 -21.17 -7.11 -6.89
C ARG A 31 -22.65 -6.83 -7.18
N PRO A 32 -23.12 -5.61 -6.86
CA PRO A 32 -24.48 -5.22 -7.26
C PRO A 32 -24.61 -5.20 -8.80
N GLU A 33 -25.78 -5.56 -9.29
CA GLU A 33 -26.08 -5.52 -10.73
C GLU A 33 -25.95 -4.10 -11.27
N GLY A 34 -25.44 -3.97 -12.49
CA GLY A 34 -25.31 -2.68 -13.22
C GLY A 34 -24.13 -1.78 -12.80
N ILE A 35 -23.29 -2.17 -11.83
CA ILE A 35 -22.11 -1.40 -11.44
C ILE A 35 -20.92 -1.71 -12.34
N GLU A 36 -20.79 -2.94 -12.81
CA GLU A 36 -19.69 -3.33 -13.69
C GLU A 36 -19.75 -2.55 -15.02
N GLY A 37 -18.64 -1.86 -15.33
CA GLY A 37 -18.54 -1.04 -16.54
C GLY A 37 -19.33 0.27 -16.52
N ALA A 38 -20.01 0.64 -15.42
CA ALA A 38 -20.75 1.90 -15.30
C ALA A 38 -19.83 3.15 -15.38
N VAL A 39 -18.54 2.98 -15.05
CA VAL A 39 -17.52 4.02 -15.14
C VAL A 39 -16.33 3.46 -15.91
N ASP A 40 -15.78 4.26 -16.84
CA ASP A 40 -14.52 3.89 -17.48
C ASP A 40 -13.35 4.03 -16.50
N VAL A 41 -12.80 2.89 -16.11
CA VAL A 41 -11.66 2.79 -15.18
C VAL A 41 -10.42 2.22 -15.87
N SER A 42 -10.37 2.18 -17.19
CA SER A 42 -9.31 1.55 -17.98
C SER A 42 -7.93 2.16 -17.75
N SER A 43 -7.85 3.44 -17.39
CA SER A 43 -6.60 4.14 -17.07
C SER A 43 -6.09 3.89 -15.65
N LEU A 44 -6.95 3.45 -14.72
CA LEU A 44 -6.57 3.32 -13.30
C LEU A 44 -5.47 2.29 -13.01
N PRO A 45 -5.34 1.17 -13.75
CA PRO A 45 -4.19 0.27 -13.57
C PRO A 45 -2.84 0.97 -13.79
N LEU A 46 -2.74 1.81 -14.82
CA LEU A 46 -1.54 2.63 -15.06
C LEU A 46 -1.31 3.64 -13.93
N VAL A 47 -2.36 4.34 -13.51
CA VAL A 47 -2.29 5.29 -12.37
C VAL A 47 -1.79 4.57 -11.11
N ASN A 48 -2.30 3.38 -10.83
CA ASN A 48 -1.88 2.55 -9.69
C ASN A 48 -0.39 2.16 -9.79
N ALA A 49 0.08 1.78 -10.98
CA ALA A 49 1.49 1.47 -11.20
C ALA A 49 2.39 2.71 -11.00
N LEU A 50 1.98 3.88 -11.50
CA LEU A 50 2.69 5.14 -11.31
C LEU A 50 2.74 5.59 -9.85
N LEU A 51 1.66 5.41 -9.08
CA LEU A 51 1.63 5.69 -7.65
C LEU A 51 2.57 4.75 -6.87
N ASN A 52 2.63 3.48 -7.24
CA ASN A 52 3.60 2.53 -6.66
C ASN A 52 5.05 2.90 -7.02
N LEU A 53 5.31 3.31 -8.26
CA LEU A 53 6.63 3.80 -8.68
C LEU A 53 7.04 5.05 -7.88
N THR A 54 6.14 6.01 -7.76
CA THR A 54 6.35 7.22 -6.95
C THR A 54 6.65 6.85 -5.50
N THR A 55 5.87 5.95 -4.90
CA THR A 55 6.10 5.46 -3.54
C THR A 55 7.46 4.79 -3.41
N THR A 56 7.85 3.94 -4.36
CA THR A 56 9.16 3.26 -4.38
C THR A 56 10.31 4.28 -4.36
N ILE A 57 10.26 5.29 -5.23
CA ILE A 57 11.27 6.35 -5.31
C ILE A 57 11.33 7.14 -4.00
N LEU A 58 10.18 7.54 -3.47
CA LEU A 58 10.10 8.29 -2.21
C LEU A 58 10.64 7.49 -1.02
N LEU A 59 10.36 6.19 -0.94
CA LEU A 59 10.90 5.32 0.10
C LEU A 59 12.44 5.26 0.05
N ILE A 60 13.01 5.09 -1.13
CA ILE A 60 14.48 5.08 -1.32
C ILE A 60 15.07 6.43 -0.92
N ILE A 61 14.52 7.54 -1.41
CA ILE A 61 14.96 8.89 -1.05
C ILE A 61 14.84 9.11 0.47
N GLY A 62 13.71 8.72 1.07
CA GLY A 62 13.48 8.82 2.52
C GLY A 62 14.52 8.05 3.33
N TYR A 63 14.88 6.85 2.89
CA TYR A 63 15.93 6.07 3.51
C TYR A 63 17.30 6.72 3.39
N LEU A 64 17.66 7.25 2.22
CA LEU A 64 18.93 7.98 2.03
C LEU A 64 19.01 9.25 2.88
N LEU A 65 17.91 9.99 2.98
CA LEU A 65 17.86 11.21 3.79
C LEU A 65 18.09 10.92 5.28
N ILE A 66 17.53 9.84 5.83
CA ILE A 66 17.78 9.50 7.23
C ILE A 66 19.21 9.01 7.46
N LYS A 67 19.83 8.33 6.49
CA LYS A 67 21.26 7.98 6.53
C LYS A 67 22.14 9.23 6.54
N LEU A 68 21.76 10.25 5.79
CA LEU A 68 22.41 11.57 5.77
C LEU A 68 22.04 12.47 6.96
N LYS A 69 21.33 11.94 7.97
CA LYS A 69 20.88 12.66 9.18
C LYS A 69 19.95 13.86 8.89
N LYS A 70 19.36 13.95 7.70
CA LYS A 70 18.43 15.02 7.27
C LYS A 70 17.00 14.70 7.71
N ARG A 71 16.75 14.74 9.03
CA ARG A 71 15.51 14.24 9.67
C ARG A 71 14.25 14.93 9.17
N GLU A 72 14.24 16.25 9.02
CA GLU A 72 13.05 17.00 8.56
C GLU A 72 12.67 16.62 7.12
N ARG A 73 13.65 16.55 6.23
CA ARG A 73 13.42 16.12 4.84
C ARG A 73 12.95 14.66 4.77
N HIS A 74 13.55 13.77 5.60
CA HIS A 74 13.07 12.39 5.73
C HIS A 74 11.59 12.37 6.12
N ARG A 75 11.18 13.15 7.14
CA ARG A 75 9.78 13.23 7.60
C ARG A 75 8.86 13.66 6.45
N SER A 76 9.18 14.74 5.74
CA SER A 76 8.36 15.22 4.63
C SER A 76 8.22 14.18 3.51
N VAL A 77 9.34 13.58 3.08
CA VAL A 77 9.35 12.57 2.02
C VAL A 77 8.57 11.32 2.43
N MET A 78 8.68 10.86 3.69
CA MET A 78 7.93 9.70 4.17
C MET A 78 6.42 9.98 4.29
N LEU A 79 6.02 11.20 4.63
CA LEU A 79 4.62 11.60 4.59
C LEU A 79 4.10 11.62 3.14
N THR A 80 4.85 12.15 2.19
CA THR A 80 4.48 12.13 0.78
C THR A 80 4.35 10.68 0.26
N ALA A 81 5.26 9.77 0.65
CA ALA A 81 5.15 8.35 0.32
C ALA A 81 3.86 7.72 0.87
N PHE A 82 3.50 8.08 2.11
CA PHE A 82 2.25 7.60 2.71
C PHE A 82 1.02 8.12 1.96
N PHE A 83 0.98 9.40 1.60
CA PHE A 83 -0.12 9.96 0.80
C PHE A 83 -0.20 9.33 -0.59
N SER A 84 0.94 9.07 -1.25
CA SER A 84 0.97 8.34 -2.53
C SER A 84 0.35 6.94 -2.39
N SER A 85 0.69 6.22 -1.31
CA SER A 85 0.09 4.90 -1.04
C SER A 85 -1.40 4.98 -0.68
N ALA A 86 -1.84 6.05 0.00
CA ALA A 86 -3.26 6.27 0.27
C ALA A 86 -4.05 6.55 -1.03
N LEU A 87 -3.51 7.37 -1.93
CA LEU A 87 -4.08 7.61 -3.26
C LEU A 87 -4.13 6.33 -4.09
N PHE A 88 -3.07 5.51 -4.03
CA PHE A 88 -3.09 4.18 -4.63
C PHE A 88 -4.27 3.34 -4.11
N LEU A 89 -4.47 3.28 -2.79
CA LEU A 89 -5.55 2.50 -2.19
C LEU A 89 -6.92 2.98 -2.67
N VAL A 90 -7.16 4.30 -2.73
CA VAL A 90 -8.41 4.87 -3.23
C VAL A 90 -8.62 4.50 -4.70
N SER A 91 -7.62 4.72 -5.55
CA SER A 91 -7.67 4.39 -6.97
C SER A 91 -7.89 2.88 -7.20
N TYR A 92 -7.22 2.03 -6.38
CA TYR A 92 -7.38 0.58 -6.40
C TYR A 92 -8.80 0.14 -6.06
N VAL A 93 -9.42 0.74 -5.02
CA VAL A 93 -10.80 0.46 -4.63
C VAL A 93 -11.76 0.85 -5.76
N ILE A 94 -11.62 2.06 -6.33
CA ILE A 94 -12.44 2.52 -7.45
C ILE A 94 -12.30 1.57 -8.64
N TYR A 95 -11.08 1.21 -9.02
CA TYR A 95 -10.84 0.29 -10.12
C TYR A 95 -11.54 -1.05 -9.90
N HIS A 96 -11.36 -1.67 -8.72
CA HIS A 96 -11.93 -2.99 -8.43
C HIS A 96 -13.44 -2.97 -8.25
N TRP A 97 -14.03 -1.82 -7.92
CA TRP A 97 -15.48 -1.67 -7.82
C TRP A 97 -16.15 -1.64 -9.20
N PHE A 98 -15.58 -0.91 -10.15
CA PHE A 98 -16.21 -0.67 -11.44
C PHE A 98 -15.71 -1.56 -12.58
N LYS A 99 -14.57 -2.23 -12.45
CA LYS A 99 -14.03 -3.07 -13.52
C LYS A 99 -14.94 -4.27 -13.82
N SER A 100 -15.06 -4.62 -15.08
CA SER A 100 -15.77 -5.81 -15.55
C SER A 100 -14.91 -7.06 -15.35
N GLY A 101 -15.21 -7.87 -14.33
CA GLY A 101 -14.59 -9.16 -14.09
C GLY A 101 -13.09 -9.15 -13.71
N PRO A 102 -12.52 -10.27 -13.35
CA PRO A 102 -11.09 -10.43 -13.13
C PRO A 102 -10.31 -10.51 -14.45
N LYS A 103 -9.20 -9.78 -14.56
CA LYS A 103 -8.25 -10.00 -15.64
C LYS A 103 -7.30 -11.14 -15.26
N ALA A 104 -7.43 -12.28 -15.95
CA ALA A 104 -6.53 -13.40 -15.75
C ALA A 104 -5.19 -13.16 -16.46
N TYR A 105 -4.10 -13.61 -15.85
CA TYR A 105 -2.79 -13.62 -16.48
C TYR A 105 -2.71 -14.82 -17.45
N THR A 106 -2.40 -14.55 -18.72
CA THR A 106 -2.32 -15.57 -19.79
C THR A 106 -0.90 -15.72 -20.35
N GLY A 107 0.09 -15.05 -19.75
CA GLY A 107 1.48 -15.12 -20.22
C GLY A 107 2.20 -16.41 -19.80
N GLU A 108 3.40 -16.62 -20.33
CA GLU A 108 4.21 -17.82 -20.07
C GLU A 108 4.74 -17.93 -18.64
N TRP A 109 4.82 -16.82 -17.90
CA TRP A 109 5.41 -16.73 -16.56
C TRP A 109 4.39 -16.97 -15.42
N ILE A 110 3.41 -17.86 -15.62
CA ILE A 110 2.35 -18.15 -14.63
C ILE A 110 2.94 -18.56 -13.28
N SER A 111 3.99 -19.41 -13.30
CA SER A 111 4.68 -19.91 -12.10
C SER A 111 5.42 -18.82 -11.30
N VAL A 112 5.70 -17.67 -11.90
CA VAL A 112 6.32 -16.51 -11.26
C VAL A 112 5.27 -15.49 -10.86
N TYR A 113 4.28 -15.26 -11.72
CA TYR A 113 3.22 -14.26 -11.50
C TYR A 113 2.41 -14.52 -10.24
N TYR A 114 1.84 -15.73 -10.08
CA TYR A 114 0.97 -16.02 -8.94
C TYR A 114 1.67 -15.99 -7.58
N PRO A 115 2.89 -16.52 -7.39
CA PRO A 115 3.62 -16.32 -6.14
C PRO A 115 3.88 -14.85 -5.80
N ILE A 116 4.24 -14.02 -6.80
CA ILE A 116 4.42 -12.58 -6.59
C ILE A 116 3.09 -11.94 -6.20
N LEU A 117 2.01 -12.25 -6.90
CA LEU A 117 0.68 -11.71 -6.62
C LEU A 117 0.20 -12.07 -5.20
N VAL A 118 0.31 -13.34 -4.82
CA VAL A 118 -0.13 -13.82 -3.49
C VAL A 118 0.67 -13.17 -2.37
N THR A 119 2.00 -13.16 -2.49
CA THR A 119 2.86 -12.51 -1.48
C THR A 119 2.66 -11.00 -1.43
N HIS A 120 2.45 -10.35 -2.58
CA HIS A 120 2.09 -8.94 -2.65
C HIS A 120 0.79 -8.64 -1.89
N ILE A 121 -0.28 -9.40 -2.13
CA ILE A 121 -1.58 -9.19 -1.48
C ILE A 121 -1.47 -9.37 0.05
N ILE A 122 -0.82 -10.44 0.50
CA ILE A 122 -0.63 -10.68 1.94
C ILE A 122 0.16 -9.54 2.60
N LEU A 123 1.27 -9.13 1.99
CA LEU A 123 2.11 -8.07 2.52
C LEU A 123 1.47 -6.68 2.39
N ALA A 124 0.61 -6.46 1.39
CA ALA A 124 -0.18 -5.23 1.27
C ALA A 124 -1.19 -5.06 2.42
N MET A 125 -1.78 -6.14 2.91
CA MET A 125 -2.61 -6.10 4.12
C MET A 125 -1.77 -5.82 5.38
N ILE A 126 -0.60 -6.41 5.48
CA ILE A 126 0.31 -6.25 6.63
C ILE A 126 0.93 -4.85 6.67
N ILE A 127 1.28 -4.26 5.52
CA ILE A 127 1.94 -2.95 5.49
C ILE A 127 1.03 -1.82 5.98
N LEU A 128 -0.27 -1.94 5.83
CA LEU A 128 -1.22 -0.89 6.22
C LEU A 128 -1.08 -0.50 7.71
N PRO A 129 -1.25 -1.41 8.69
CA PRO A 129 -1.04 -1.09 10.09
C PRO A 129 0.42 -0.73 10.39
N LEU A 130 1.39 -1.40 9.78
CA LEU A 130 2.81 -1.14 10.03
C LEU A 130 3.21 0.29 9.62
N ALA A 131 2.79 0.76 8.45
CA ALA A 131 3.07 2.12 7.99
C ALA A 131 2.44 3.16 8.92
N MET A 132 1.16 2.97 9.29
CA MET A 132 0.46 3.90 10.19
C MET A 132 1.10 3.95 11.58
N ILE A 133 1.46 2.81 12.17
CA ILE A 133 2.15 2.76 13.47
C ILE A 133 3.53 3.40 13.37
N THR A 134 4.27 3.14 12.30
CA THR A 134 5.60 3.73 12.08
C THR A 134 5.51 5.25 11.99
N LEU A 135 4.55 5.78 11.24
CA LEU A 135 4.30 7.22 11.14
C LEU A 135 3.87 7.81 12.49
N TYR A 136 2.94 7.17 13.17
CA TYR A 136 2.49 7.60 14.51
C TYR A 136 3.65 7.71 15.49
N ARG A 137 4.52 6.68 15.58
CA ARG A 137 5.71 6.69 16.45
C ARG A 137 6.69 7.82 16.09
N GLY A 138 6.88 8.08 14.80
CA GLY A 138 7.69 9.22 14.32
C GLY A 138 7.06 10.57 14.68
N TRP A 139 5.74 10.68 14.54
CA TRP A 139 4.99 11.91 14.83
C TRP A 139 5.03 12.30 16.31
N VAL A 140 4.87 11.32 17.20
CA VAL A 140 4.93 11.55 18.66
C VAL A 140 6.34 11.50 19.22
N PHE A 141 7.37 11.57 18.37
CA PHE A 141 8.80 11.59 18.73
C PHE A 141 9.28 10.37 19.53
N GLN A 142 8.61 9.22 19.43
CA GLN A 142 9.05 7.95 20.00
C GLN A 142 10.13 7.30 19.09
N ILE A 143 11.26 7.96 18.96
CA ILE A 143 12.28 7.65 17.94
C ILE A 143 12.84 6.23 18.06
N GLN A 144 13.00 5.69 19.27
CA GLN A 144 13.49 4.31 19.44
C GLN A 144 12.48 3.28 18.93
N GLN A 145 11.20 3.44 19.27
CA GLN A 145 10.13 2.57 18.80
C GLN A 145 9.91 2.74 17.29
N HIS A 146 9.94 3.98 16.78
CA HIS A 146 9.93 4.25 15.35
C HIS A 146 11.03 3.47 14.61
N LYS A 147 12.27 3.54 15.07
CA LYS A 147 13.39 2.82 14.45
C LYS A 147 13.21 1.30 14.47
N LYS A 148 12.69 0.74 15.58
CA LYS A 148 12.45 -0.71 15.67
C LYS A 148 11.43 -1.16 14.62
N ILE A 149 10.28 -0.50 14.53
CA ILE A 149 9.23 -0.88 13.60
C ILE A 149 9.59 -0.55 12.15
N ALA A 150 10.27 0.59 11.90
CA ALA A 150 10.68 1.00 10.57
C ALA A 150 11.63 0.00 9.88
N ARG A 151 12.42 -0.76 10.66
CA ARG A 151 13.28 -1.85 10.13
C ARG A 151 12.48 -2.98 9.49
N ILE A 152 11.23 -3.17 9.92
CA ILE A 152 10.31 -4.17 9.37
C ILE A 152 9.42 -3.51 8.30
N THR A 153 8.90 -2.33 8.60
CA THR A 153 8.00 -1.60 7.71
C THR A 153 8.66 -1.27 6.37
N PHE A 154 9.90 -0.76 6.39
CA PHE A 154 10.57 -0.29 5.18
C PHE A 154 10.75 -1.39 4.11
N PRO A 155 11.34 -2.57 4.41
CA PRO A 155 11.51 -3.61 3.39
C PRO A 155 10.18 -4.17 2.91
N ILE A 156 9.17 -4.31 3.77
CA ILE A 156 7.84 -4.77 3.36
C ILE A 156 7.18 -3.72 2.44
N TRP A 157 7.24 -2.45 2.81
CA TRP A 157 6.64 -1.38 2.01
C TRP A 157 7.31 -1.26 0.64
N LEU A 158 8.63 -1.32 0.61
CA LEU A 158 9.41 -1.31 -0.63
C LEU A 158 9.04 -2.52 -1.51
N TYR A 159 8.98 -3.72 -0.93
CA TYR A 159 8.57 -4.93 -1.64
C TYR A 159 7.18 -4.79 -2.27
N VAL A 160 6.18 -4.36 -1.49
CA VAL A 160 4.81 -4.17 -1.97
C VAL A 160 4.76 -3.14 -3.11
N SER A 161 5.45 -2.01 -2.96
CA SER A 161 5.46 -0.98 -4.00
C SER A 161 6.14 -1.46 -5.30
N VAL A 162 7.27 -2.17 -5.20
CA VAL A 162 7.98 -2.72 -6.39
C VAL A 162 7.17 -3.83 -7.05
N THR A 163 6.66 -4.78 -6.26
CA THR A 163 5.88 -5.90 -6.81
C THR A 163 4.56 -5.44 -7.43
N GLY A 164 3.96 -4.36 -6.94
CA GLY A 164 2.78 -3.76 -7.57
C GLY A 164 3.06 -3.25 -8.99
N ILE A 165 4.26 -2.71 -9.25
CA ILE A 165 4.71 -2.33 -10.61
C ILE A 165 4.93 -3.57 -11.47
N ILE A 166 5.60 -4.59 -10.92
CA ILE A 166 5.88 -5.85 -11.64
C ILE A 166 4.56 -6.52 -12.05
N ILE A 167 3.59 -6.61 -11.13
CA ILE A 167 2.26 -7.19 -11.42
C ILE A 167 1.58 -6.42 -12.55
N TYR A 168 1.64 -5.08 -12.54
CA TYR A 168 1.09 -4.27 -13.62
C TYR A 168 1.76 -4.58 -14.96
N LEU A 169 3.08 -4.56 -15.01
CA LEU A 169 3.83 -4.85 -16.23
C LEU A 169 3.51 -6.25 -16.77
N MET A 170 3.48 -7.27 -15.90
CA MET A 170 3.14 -8.63 -16.34
C MET A 170 1.71 -8.77 -16.86
N LEU A 171 0.76 -7.99 -16.31
CA LEU A 171 -0.67 -8.15 -16.61
C LEU A 171 -1.14 -7.27 -17.78
N TYR A 172 -0.44 -6.17 -18.07
CA TYR A 172 -0.89 -5.14 -19.02
C TYR A 172 0.09 -4.85 -20.16
N THR A 173 1.31 -5.38 -20.12
CA THR A 173 2.30 -5.30 -21.21
C THR A 173 2.67 -6.68 -21.71
#